data_402596ff5b30bdec6b3c711c72069438
#
_entry.id   402596ff5b30bdec6b3c711c72069438
#
_cell.length_a   1.000
_cell.length_b   1.000
_cell.length_c   1.000
_cell.angle_alpha   90.00
_cell.angle_beta   90.00
_cell.angle_gamma   90.00
#
_symmetry.space_group_name_H-M   'P 1'
#
loop_
_entity.id
_entity.type
_entity.pdbx_description
1 polymer ?
#
loop_
_entity_poly.entity_id
_entity_poly.type
_entity_poly.pdbx_seq_one_letter_code
_entity_poly.pdbx_strand_id
1 'polypeptide(L)'
;MNQNVKIDVPESPRRIRLVRAVSLTVAALLVLGVCAFITPILMPKYLSVSPEGSLTREYYGAVAEGEHDVLFIGDCEVYESFVPTVLFEEYGITSYVRGGAQQLVWHSYYLLEDALRYETPRVVVYNVLALKYGEPQKEAYNRMALDGMAWSASKVAAIRASMTEEEDFLSYVFPLLRFHSRWQELGAEDFRYAFSSPPLVSDCGYLMQTGVVPYDPTKDLDPSPLVDPRLPATSMAYLDRMRELCAERGIELVLVKAPTNAWQYHWYDEWDAEVRDYAAENGLAYYNLIPEANAIGLDMSTDTYDGGVHLNVYGAEKLSRYFGAILQERHNTPDRRGESAFDVLWQGRIEAYERRKQTA
;
A
#
# COMPACT_ATOMS: atom_id res chain seq x y z
N MET A 1 -43.15 68.37 -20.20
CA MET A 1 -42.95 67.27 -19.33
C MET A 1 -43.06 65.99 -20.15
N ASN A 2 -41.91 65.44 -20.65
CA ASN A 2 -41.91 64.19 -21.41
C ASN A 2 -41.60 63.06 -20.42
N GLN A 3 -42.60 62.25 -20.07
CA GLN A 3 -42.43 61.02 -19.36
C GLN A 3 -41.96 59.94 -20.35
N ASN A 4 -40.70 59.58 -20.29
CA ASN A 4 -40.19 58.39 -20.98
C ASN A 4 -40.77 57.14 -20.28
N VAL A 5 -41.83 56.59 -20.80
CA VAL A 5 -42.36 55.27 -20.41
C VAL A 5 -41.33 54.20 -20.93
N LYS A 6 -40.55 53.57 -20.06
CA LYS A 6 -39.77 52.37 -20.39
C LYS A 6 -40.77 51.23 -20.68
N ILE A 7 -40.91 50.87 -21.93
CA ILE A 7 -41.66 49.67 -22.32
C ILE A 7 -40.76 48.47 -21.96
N ASP A 8 -41.10 47.70 -20.89
CA ASP A 8 -40.50 46.42 -20.59
C ASP A 8 -40.89 45.39 -21.66
N VAL A 9 -40.00 45.17 -22.61
CA VAL A 9 -40.18 44.14 -23.62
C VAL A 9 -39.95 42.78 -22.91
N PRO A 10 -40.96 41.87 -22.90
CA PRO A 10 -40.79 40.56 -22.24
C PRO A 10 -39.65 39.79 -22.89
N GLU A 11 -38.69 39.35 -22.06
CA GLU A 11 -37.56 38.55 -22.53
C GLU A 11 -38.06 37.26 -23.22
N SER A 12 -37.43 36.89 -24.34
CA SER A 12 -37.84 35.69 -25.06
C SER A 12 -37.62 34.45 -24.21
N PRO A 13 -38.53 33.45 -24.24
CA PRO A 13 -38.41 32.21 -23.44
C PRO A 13 -37.07 31.49 -23.67
N ARG A 14 -36.47 31.64 -24.85
CA ARG A 14 -35.13 31.08 -25.17
C ARG A 14 -34.03 31.79 -24.38
N ARG A 15 -34.08 33.11 -24.25
CA ARG A 15 -33.09 33.89 -23.49
C ARG A 15 -33.14 33.55 -22.01
N ILE A 16 -34.34 33.42 -21.45
CA ILE A 16 -34.53 33.01 -20.04
C ILE A 16 -33.99 31.62 -19.79
N ARG A 17 -34.24 30.66 -20.70
CA ARG A 17 -33.68 29.29 -20.57
C ARG A 17 -32.16 29.30 -20.67
N LEU A 18 -31.59 30.05 -21.58
CA LEU A 18 -30.13 30.16 -21.73
C LEU A 18 -29.50 30.78 -20.48
N VAL A 19 -30.05 31.89 -19.97
CA VAL A 19 -29.54 32.53 -18.74
C VAL A 19 -29.62 31.60 -17.56
N ARG A 20 -30.73 30.84 -17.39
CA ARG A 20 -30.85 29.82 -16.32
C ARG A 20 -29.83 28.71 -16.48
N ALA A 21 -29.63 28.17 -17.69
CA ALA A 21 -28.64 27.14 -17.95
C ALA A 21 -27.21 27.63 -17.60
N VAL A 22 -26.85 28.83 -18.07
CA VAL A 22 -25.55 29.45 -17.76
C VAL A 22 -25.38 29.66 -16.25
N SER A 23 -26.42 30.22 -15.59
CA SER A 23 -26.36 30.44 -14.13
C SER A 23 -26.21 29.12 -13.35
N LEU A 24 -26.91 28.06 -13.73
CA LEU A 24 -26.77 26.75 -13.12
C LEU A 24 -25.37 26.14 -13.35
N THR A 25 -24.85 26.30 -14.57
CA THR A 25 -23.49 25.85 -14.88
C THR A 25 -22.45 26.61 -14.06
N VAL A 26 -22.56 27.93 -13.96
CA VAL A 26 -21.65 28.74 -13.12
C VAL A 26 -21.76 28.35 -11.65
N ALA A 27 -22.97 28.17 -11.13
CA ALA A 27 -23.18 27.74 -9.76
C ALA A 27 -22.57 26.36 -9.50
N ALA A 28 -22.75 25.40 -10.41
CA ALA A 28 -22.14 24.08 -10.32
C ALA A 28 -20.61 24.15 -10.33
N LEU A 29 -20.02 24.95 -11.22
CA LEU A 29 -18.58 25.17 -11.28
C LEU A 29 -18.04 25.84 -10.02
N LEU A 30 -18.77 26.78 -9.42
CA LEU A 30 -18.39 27.40 -8.15
C LEU A 30 -18.41 26.36 -7.00
N VAL A 31 -19.46 25.56 -6.93
CA VAL A 31 -19.54 24.48 -5.90
C VAL A 31 -18.41 23.48 -6.08
N LEU A 32 -18.15 23.04 -7.30
CA LEU A 32 -17.03 22.14 -7.59
C LEU A 32 -15.68 22.78 -7.23
N GLY A 33 -15.50 24.07 -7.53
CA GLY A 33 -14.29 24.81 -7.16
C GLY A 33 -14.10 24.91 -5.65
N VAL A 34 -15.18 25.19 -4.90
CA VAL A 34 -15.15 25.22 -3.44
C VAL A 34 -14.83 23.82 -2.88
N CYS A 35 -15.48 22.77 -3.40
CA CYS A 35 -15.17 21.39 -2.99
C CYS A 35 -13.72 21.03 -3.29
N ALA A 36 -13.22 21.34 -4.48
CA ALA A 36 -11.82 21.08 -4.85
C ALA A 36 -10.82 21.85 -3.96
N PHE A 37 -11.16 23.06 -3.54
CA PHE A 37 -10.33 23.84 -2.62
C PHE A 37 -10.35 23.31 -1.18
N ILE A 38 -11.52 22.89 -0.69
CA ILE A 38 -11.68 22.41 0.71
C ILE A 38 -11.19 20.97 0.86
N THR A 39 -11.34 20.11 -0.15
CA THR A 39 -10.95 18.69 -0.06
C THR A 39 -9.51 18.50 0.43
N PRO A 40 -8.47 19.12 -0.17
CA PRO A 40 -7.10 18.93 0.32
C PRO A 40 -6.87 19.45 1.73
N ILE A 41 -7.71 20.37 2.25
CA ILE A 41 -7.63 20.84 3.63
C ILE A 41 -8.24 19.79 4.58
N LEU A 42 -9.39 19.21 4.22
CA LEU A 42 -10.12 18.26 5.06
C LEU A 42 -9.58 16.82 4.94
N MET A 43 -8.87 16.48 3.86
CA MET A 43 -8.22 15.17 3.78
C MET A 43 -7.21 14.99 4.91
N PRO A 44 -7.16 13.84 5.58
CA PRO A 44 -6.15 13.57 6.59
C PRO A 44 -4.72 13.79 6.06
N LYS A 45 -3.86 14.41 6.86
CA LYS A 45 -2.45 14.66 6.57
C LYS A 45 -1.58 13.83 7.49
N TYR A 46 -0.44 13.45 6.99
CA TYR A 46 0.27 12.34 7.53
C TYR A 46 1.63 12.72 8.05
N LEU A 47 1.70 12.73 9.33
CA LEU A 47 2.92 12.96 10.08
C LEU A 47 3.28 11.74 10.94
N SER A 48 2.46 10.69 10.92
CA SER A 48 2.66 9.48 11.69
C SER A 48 2.35 8.24 10.87
N VAL A 49 2.78 7.16 11.41
CA VAL A 49 2.81 5.79 11.00
C VAL A 49 1.55 5.32 10.30
N SER A 50 1.17 5.51 9.20
CA SER A 50 0.05 4.90 8.49
C SER A 50 -1.06 5.84 8.06
N PRO A 51 -0.70 6.70 7.24
CA PRO A 51 -1.61 7.66 6.69
C PRO A 51 -2.47 7.02 5.61
N GLU A 52 -3.75 7.31 5.64
CA GLU A 52 -4.68 6.85 4.63
C GLU A 52 -4.15 7.17 3.23
N GLY A 53 -3.69 6.16 2.51
CA GLY A 53 -3.23 6.23 1.14
C GLY A 53 -1.84 6.82 0.88
N SER A 54 -1.05 7.25 1.88
CA SER A 54 0.28 7.83 1.61
C SER A 54 1.24 6.84 1.01
N LEU A 55 1.40 5.66 1.61
CA LEU A 55 2.29 4.62 1.10
C LEU A 55 1.97 4.27 -0.36
N THR A 56 0.66 4.11 -0.66
CA THR A 56 0.21 3.83 -2.02
C THR A 56 0.50 4.99 -2.97
N ARG A 57 0.39 6.23 -2.51
CA ARG A 57 0.64 7.43 -3.32
C ARG A 57 2.12 7.64 -3.61
N GLU A 58 2.99 7.38 -2.64
CA GLU A 58 4.45 7.54 -2.77
C GLU A 58 5.03 6.69 -3.91
N TYR A 59 4.42 5.54 -4.19
CA TYR A 59 4.82 4.68 -5.29
C TYR A 59 4.91 5.42 -6.64
N TYR A 60 3.94 6.29 -6.95
CA TYR A 60 3.93 6.98 -8.25
C TYR A 60 5.08 7.97 -8.42
N GLY A 61 5.55 8.57 -7.32
CA GLY A 61 6.77 9.36 -7.34
C GLY A 61 8.00 8.50 -7.57
N ALA A 62 8.08 7.38 -6.84
CA ALA A 62 9.23 6.48 -6.90
C ALA A 62 9.41 5.82 -8.28
N VAL A 63 8.31 5.35 -8.89
CA VAL A 63 8.37 4.72 -10.24
C VAL A 63 8.64 5.75 -11.35
N ALA A 64 8.25 7.01 -11.16
CA ALA A 64 8.59 8.09 -12.09
C ALA A 64 10.08 8.45 -12.09
N GLU A 65 10.81 8.15 -11.00
CA GLU A 65 12.25 8.33 -10.89
C GLU A 65 13.04 7.16 -11.49
N GLY A 66 12.46 5.94 -11.49
CA GLY A 66 13.07 4.74 -12.06
C GLY A 66 12.26 3.49 -11.78
N GLU A 67 12.29 2.55 -12.70
CA GLU A 67 11.61 1.26 -12.58
C GLU A 67 12.31 0.34 -11.57
N HIS A 68 11.55 -0.63 -11.06
CA HIS A 68 12.03 -1.59 -10.08
C HIS A 68 12.07 -3.00 -10.65
N ASP A 69 13.16 -3.74 -10.39
CA ASP A 69 13.27 -5.15 -10.79
C ASP A 69 12.41 -6.07 -9.89
N VAL A 70 12.16 -5.65 -8.65
CA VAL A 70 11.38 -6.43 -7.68
C VAL A 70 10.29 -5.56 -7.03
N LEU A 71 9.05 -6.05 -7.04
CA LEU A 71 7.96 -5.49 -6.24
C LEU A 71 7.60 -6.45 -5.10
N PHE A 72 7.67 -5.95 -3.87
CA PHE A 72 7.13 -6.64 -2.71
C PHE A 72 5.69 -6.17 -2.48
N ILE A 73 4.74 -7.10 -2.35
CA ILE A 73 3.33 -6.78 -2.18
C ILE A 73 2.75 -7.62 -1.05
N GLY A 74 1.94 -7.00 -0.20
CA GLY A 74 1.27 -7.69 0.90
C GLY A 74 0.87 -6.76 2.04
N ASP A 75 0.66 -7.33 3.20
CA ASP A 75 0.22 -6.64 4.42
C ASP A 75 1.37 -5.98 5.22
N CYS A 76 1.13 -5.78 6.51
CA CYS A 76 2.11 -5.17 7.41
C CYS A 76 3.43 -5.94 7.48
N GLU A 77 3.41 -7.24 7.37
CA GLU A 77 4.65 -8.02 7.38
C GLU A 77 5.56 -7.69 6.19
N VAL A 78 5.03 -7.20 5.07
CA VAL A 78 5.86 -6.83 3.91
C VAL A 78 6.50 -5.46 4.11
N TYR A 79 5.72 -4.44 4.45
CA TYR A 79 6.24 -3.09 4.49
C TYR A 79 7.14 -2.81 5.71
N GLU A 80 7.17 -3.71 6.68
CA GLU A 80 8.04 -3.63 7.86
C GLU A 80 9.22 -4.63 7.81
N SER A 81 9.27 -5.49 6.78
CA SER A 81 10.27 -6.57 6.73
C SER A 81 11.31 -6.42 5.62
N PHE A 82 10.98 -5.80 4.49
CA PHE A 82 11.89 -5.72 3.35
C PHE A 82 12.36 -4.29 3.13
N VAL A 83 13.69 -4.10 3.16
CA VAL A 83 14.34 -2.78 3.08
C VAL A 83 14.97 -2.60 1.70
N PRO A 84 14.33 -1.85 0.78
CA PRO A 84 14.83 -1.69 -0.59
C PRO A 84 16.23 -1.09 -0.68
N THR A 85 16.59 -0.18 0.22
CA THR A 85 17.92 0.43 0.24
C THR A 85 19.01 -0.57 0.57
N VAL A 86 18.75 -1.53 1.48
CA VAL A 86 19.68 -2.63 1.82
C VAL A 86 19.81 -3.60 0.64
N LEU A 87 18.71 -3.91 -0.05
CA LEU A 87 18.72 -4.78 -1.23
C LEU A 87 19.57 -4.17 -2.37
N PHE A 88 19.48 -2.85 -2.57
CA PHE A 88 20.33 -2.21 -3.56
C PHE A 88 21.80 -2.12 -3.11
N GLU A 89 22.06 -1.72 -1.88
CA GLU A 89 23.43 -1.58 -1.36
C GLU A 89 24.21 -2.89 -1.44
N GLU A 90 23.61 -3.99 -1.01
CA GLU A 90 24.26 -5.30 -0.93
C GLU A 90 24.26 -6.07 -2.26
N TYR A 91 23.18 -5.97 -3.05
CA TYR A 91 22.97 -6.81 -4.24
C TYR A 91 22.70 -6.04 -5.53
N GLY A 92 22.59 -4.72 -5.49
CA GLY A 92 22.20 -3.91 -6.65
C GLY A 92 20.76 -4.10 -7.09
N ILE A 93 19.90 -4.70 -6.25
CA ILE A 93 18.50 -4.99 -6.59
C ILE A 93 17.66 -3.74 -6.39
N THR A 94 17.09 -3.20 -7.49
CA THR A 94 16.10 -2.13 -7.42
C THR A 94 14.76 -2.71 -6.99
N SER A 95 14.15 -2.17 -5.94
CA SER A 95 12.90 -2.71 -5.42
C SER A 95 12.00 -1.65 -4.80
N TYR A 96 10.72 -1.96 -4.72
CA TYR A 96 9.72 -1.15 -4.04
C TYR A 96 8.76 -2.04 -3.24
N VAL A 97 8.28 -1.53 -2.11
CA VAL A 97 7.30 -2.23 -1.28
C VAL A 97 5.93 -1.57 -1.43
N ARG A 98 4.95 -2.28 -1.97
CA ARG A 98 3.54 -1.87 -2.04
C ARG A 98 2.73 -2.61 -0.98
N GLY A 99 3.02 -2.32 0.27
CA GLY A 99 2.38 -2.91 1.43
C GLY A 99 1.54 -1.92 2.22
N GLY A 100 0.67 -2.43 3.06
CA GLY A 100 -0.15 -1.64 3.97
C GLY A 100 -0.75 -2.50 5.08
N ALA A 101 -1.09 -1.88 6.23
CA ALA A 101 -1.70 -2.62 7.33
C ALA A 101 -3.00 -3.31 6.87
N GLN A 102 -3.13 -4.60 7.19
CA GLN A 102 -4.26 -5.45 6.77
C GLN A 102 -4.59 -5.33 5.27
N GLN A 103 -3.58 -5.22 4.43
CA GLN A 103 -3.75 -5.24 2.98
C GLN A 103 -4.15 -6.64 2.53
N LEU A 104 -5.41 -6.81 2.20
CA LEU A 104 -5.99 -8.10 1.80
C LEU A 104 -5.52 -8.50 0.39
N VAL A 105 -5.70 -9.77 0.02
CA VAL A 105 -5.20 -10.31 -1.25
C VAL A 105 -5.78 -9.57 -2.48
N TRP A 106 -7.04 -9.14 -2.44
CA TRP A 106 -7.62 -8.34 -3.53
C TRP A 106 -7.08 -6.90 -3.59
N HIS A 107 -6.74 -6.28 -2.45
CA HIS A 107 -5.98 -5.02 -2.48
C HIS A 107 -4.65 -5.23 -3.20
N SER A 108 -3.91 -6.26 -2.80
CA SER A 108 -2.60 -6.62 -3.38
C SER A 108 -2.70 -6.88 -4.88
N TYR A 109 -3.72 -7.64 -5.31
CA TYR A 109 -3.98 -7.89 -6.73
C TYR A 109 -4.21 -6.59 -7.52
N TYR A 110 -5.11 -5.71 -7.06
CA TYR A 110 -5.40 -4.48 -7.80
C TYR A 110 -4.27 -3.45 -7.72
N LEU A 111 -3.49 -3.43 -6.64
CA LEU A 111 -2.27 -2.62 -6.56
C LEU A 111 -1.20 -3.14 -7.52
N LEU A 112 -1.07 -4.46 -7.70
CA LEU A 112 -0.21 -5.04 -8.72
C LEU A 112 -0.69 -4.68 -10.12
N GLU A 113 -1.97 -4.92 -10.42
CA GLU A 113 -2.57 -4.58 -11.72
C GLU A 113 -2.36 -3.10 -12.08
N ASP A 114 -2.46 -2.20 -11.09
CA ASP A 114 -2.17 -0.78 -11.26
C ASP A 114 -0.67 -0.52 -11.49
N ALA A 115 0.22 -1.16 -10.74
CA ALA A 115 1.67 -1.01 -10.90
C ALA A 115 2.14 -1.40 -12.30
N LEU A 116 1.59 -2.48 -12.85
CA LEU A 116 1.93 -2.98 -14.19
C LEU A 116 1.49 -2.05 -15.35
N ARG A 117 0.91 -0.91 -15.05
CA ARG A 117 0.68 0.19 -16.01
C ARG A 117 1.88 1.13 -16.12
N TYR A 118 2.78 1.08 -15.16
CA TYR A 118 3.92 2.01 -15.04
C TYR A 118 5.27 1.31 -15.20
N GLU A 119 5.36 0.06 -14.74
CA GLU A 119 6.59 -0.72 -14.82
C GLU A 119 6.30 -2.21 -15.03
N THR A 120 7.34 -2.98 -15.37
CA THR A 120 7.26 -4.43 -15.51
C THR A 120 8.39 -5.06 -14.70
N PRO A 121 8.18 -5.35 -13.41
CA PRO A 121 9.20 -5.97 -12.58
C PRO A 121 9.55 -7.37 -13.10
N ARG A 122 10.73 -7.86 -12.78
CA ARG A 122 11.10 -9.25 -13.05
C ARG A 122 10.44 -10.22 -12.08
N VAL A 123 10.37 -9.79 -10.82
CA VAL A 123 9.86 -10.60 -9.72
C VAL A 123 8.82 -9.80 -8.94
N VAL A 124 7.71 -10.44 -8.64
CA VAL A 124 6.74 -9.99 -7.64
C VAL A 124 6.83 -10.94 -6.45
N VAL A 125 7.11 -10.39 -5.28
CA VAL A 125 7.16 -11.14 -4.02
C VAL A 125 5.88 -10.84 -3.23
N TYR A 126 5.01 -11.83 -3.08
CA TYR A 126 3.74 -11.69 -2.37
C TYR A 126 3.80 -12.36 -0.99
N ASN A 127 3.53 -11.59 0.08
CA ASN A 127 3.41 -12.15 1.44
C ASN A 127 2.03 -12.77 1.64
N VAL A 128 2.02 -14.02 2.05
CA VAL A 128 0.82 -14.86 2.04
C VAL A 128 -0.07 -14.74 3.28
N LEU A 129 0.31 -13.98 4.30
CA LEU A 129 -0.45 -13.87 5.56
C LEU A 129 -1.92 -13.46 5.34
N ALA A 130 -2.16 -12.55 4.39
CA ALA A 130 -3.50 -12.05 4.10
C ALA A 130 -4.43 -13.08 3.46
N LEU A 131 -3.92 -14.24 3.00
CA LEU A 131 -4.74 -15.32 2.44
C LEU A 131 -5.77 -15.88 3.43
N LYS A 132 -5.52 -15.73 4.74
CA LYS A 132 -6.46 -16.16 5.80
C LYS A 132 -7.78 -15.40 5.82
N TYR A 133 -7.89 -14.26 5.15
CA TYR A 133 -9.10 -13.43 5.16
C TYR A 133 -9.92 -13.63 3.90
N GLY A 134 -11.16 -14.10 4.04
CA GLY A 134 -12.09 -14.32 2.92
C GLY A 134 -13.06 -13.18 2.66
N GLU A 135 -13.09 -12.16 3.54
CA GLU A 135 -14.08 -11.08 3.54
C GLU A 135 -13.42 -9.72 3.81
N PRO A 136 -13.99 -8.61 3.32
CA PRO A 136 -13.59 -7.26 3.70
C PRO A 136 -13.59 -7.07 5.22
N GLN A 137 -12.60 -6.33 5.75
CA GLN A 137 -12.42 -6.21 7.18
C GLN A 137 -12.90 -4.86 7.74
N LYS A 138 -12.26 -3.77 7.36
CA LYS A 138 -12.55 -2.43 7.89
C LYS A 138 -12.27 -1.34 6.86
N GLU A 139 -13.14 -0.32 6.82
CA GLU A 139 -12.99 0.88 5.98
C GLU A 139 -11.59 1.52 6.11
N ALA A 140 -11.08 1.65 7.34
CA ALA A 140 -9.79 2.29 7.57
C ALA A 140 -8.66 1.62 6.78
N TYR A 141 -8.59 0.29 6.79
CA TYR A 141 -7.57 -0.45 6.04
C TYR A 141 -7.81 -0.44 4.52
N ASN A 142 -9.08 -0.47 4.10
CA ASN A 142 -9.44 -0.30 2.69
C ASN A 142 -8.93 1.06 2.18
N ARG A 143 -9.14 2.13 2.95
CA ARG A 143 -8.68 3.47 2.57
C ARG A 143 -7.16 3.63 2.60
N MET A 144 -6.49 2.99 3.56
CA MET A 144 -5.02 2.96 3.58
C MET A 144 -4.44 2.39 2.28
N ALA A 145 -5.01 1.31 1.78
CA ALA A 145 -4.58 0.71 0.52
C ALA A 145 -5.02 1.51 -0.71
N LEU A 146 -6.24 2.07 -0.72
CA LEU A 146 -6.90 2.54 -1.93
C LEU A 146 -6.96 4.06 -2.10
N ASP A 147 -6.99 4.87 -1.03
CA ASP A 147 -7.17 6.33 -1.17
C ASP A 147 -6.00 6.99 -1.92
N GLY A 148 -4.79 6.46 -1.76
CA GLY A 148 -3.61 6.92 -2.49
C GLY A 148 -3.52 6.45 -3.94
N MET A 149 -4.32 5.46 -4.34
CA MET A 149 -4.28 4.87 -5.67
C MET A 149 -4.80 5.86 -6.73
N ALA A 150 -4.13 5.94 -7.89
CA ALA A 150 -4.60 6.77 -9.01
C ALA A 150 -5.95 6.26 -9.55
N TRP A 151 -6.84 7.18 -9.93
CA TRP A 151 -8.13 6.81 -10.50
C TRP A 151 -7.99 6.02 -11.79
N SER A 152 -8.53 4.81 -11.81
CA SER A 152 -8.45 3.85 -12.91
C SER A 152 -9.57 2.82 -12.80
N ALA A 153 -9.69 1.95 -13.79
CA ALA A 153 -10.59 0.80 -13.72
C ALA A 153 -10.20 -0.13 -12.56
N SER A 154 -8.90 -0.32 -12.34
CA SER A 154 -8.37 -1.12 -11.23
C SER A 154 -8.77 -0.54 -9.87
N LYS A 155 -8.67 0.79 -9.67
CA LYS A 155 -9.13 1.43 -8.42
C LYS A 155 -10.63 1.24 -8.19
N VAL A 156 -11.45 1.42 -9.23
CA VAL A 156 -12.90 1.24 -9.12
C VAL A 156 -13.24 -0.21 -8.74
N ALA A 157 -12.57 -1.18 -9.36
CA ALA A 157 -12.76 -2.59 -9.06
C ALA A 157 -12.25 -2.95 -7.65
N ALA A 158 -11.09 -2.40 -7.26
CA ALA A 158 -10.53 -2.56 -5.92
C ALA A 158 -11.47 -2.06 -4.83
N ILE A 159 -12.02 -0.84 -4.97
CA ILE A 159 -12.99 -0.28 -4.02
C ILE A 159 -14.20 -1.23 -3.89
N ARG A 160 -14.78 -1.68 -5.01
CA ARG A 160 -15.95 -2.56 -5.00
C ARG A 160 -15.69 -3.93 -4.37
N ALA A 161 -14.46 -4.45 -4.52
CA ALA A 161 -14.07 -5.72 -3.93
C ALA A 161 -13.78 -5.62 -2.43
N SER A 162 -13.47 -4.41 -1.95
CA SER A 162 -12.97 -4.16 -0.59
C SER A 162 -14.01 -3.61 0.35
N MET A 163 -15.04 -2.92 -0.17
CA MET A 163 -16.04 -2.24 0.66
C MET A 163 -16.79 -3.24 1.54
N THR A 164 -16.90 -2.88 2.82
CA THR A 164 -17.84 -3.50 3.75
C THR A 164 -19.26 -3.02 3.46
N GLU A 165 -20.26 -3.65 4.08
CA GLU A 165 -21.67 -3.24 3.93
C GLU A 165 -21.96 -1.81 4.45
N GLU A 166 -21.11 -1.30 5.35
CA GLU A 166 -21.25 0.02 5.97
C GLU A 166 -20.65 1.14 5.12
N GLU A 167 -19.85 0.80 4.10
CA GLU A 167 -19.15 1.77 3.27
C GLU A 167 -19.99 2.22 2.06
N ASP A 168 -19.81 3.47 1.65
CA ASP A 168 -20.43 4.03 0.46
C ASP A 168 -19.38 4.34 -0.60
N PHE A 169 -19.55 3.80 -1.79
CA PHE A 169 -18.67 4.05 -2.95
C PHE A 169 -18.51 5.55 -3.26
N LEU A 170 -19.57 6.33 -3.08
CA LEU A 170 -19.50 7.78 -3.33
C LEU A 170 -18.55 8.50 -2.38
N SER A 171 -18.32 7.96 -1.19
CA SER A 171 -17.34 8.52 -0.25
C SER A 171 -15.88 8.38 -0.73
N TYR A 172 -15.60 7.41 -1.58
CA TYR A 172 -14.31 7.28 -2.26
C TYR A 172 -14.15 8.26 -3.43
N VAL A 173 -15.24 8.55 -4.14
CA VAL A 173 -15.27 9.53 -5.25
C VAL A 173 -15.23 10.96 -4.73
N PHE A 174 -15.99 11.22 -3.67
CA PHE A 174 -16.11 12.53 -3.03
C PHE A 174 -15.67 12.43 -1.56
N PRO A 175 -14.35 12.53 -1.28
CA PRO A 175 -13.83 12.36 0.07
C PRO A 175 -14.46 13.25 1.14
N LEU A 176 -15.02 14.40 0.73
CA LEU A 176 -15.77 15.28 1.65
C LEU A 176 -16.96 14.60 2.30
N LEU A 177 -17.58 13.60 1.66
CA LEU A 177 -18.68 12.83 2.28
C LEU A 177 -18.18 12.07 3.51
N ARG A 178 -16.91 11.66 3.52
CA ARG A 178 -16.26 10.94 4.63
C ARG A 178 -15.60 11.88 5.62
N PHE A 179 -14.88 12.89 5.13
CA PHE A 179 -13.97 13.70 5.95
C PHE A 179 -14.53 15.10 6.29
N HIS A 180 -15.79 15.41 5.96
CA HIS A 180 -16.37 16.73 6.24
C HIS A 180 -16.34 17.10 7.74
N SER A 181 -16.47 16.12 8.64
CA SER A 181 -16.45 16.35 10.11
C SER A 181 -15.07 16.78 10.63
N ARG A 182 -14.00 16.52 9.89
CA ARG A 182 -12.64 16.89 10.29
C ARG A 182 -12.39 18.40 10.40
N TRP A 183 -13.36 19.25 9.95
CA TRP A 183 -13.24 20.68 10.15
C TRP A 183 -13.04 21.07 11.64
N GLN A 184 -13.45 20.21 12.59
CA GLN A 184 -13.28 20.40 14.03
C GLN A 184 -11.88 20.01 14.53
N GLU A 185 -11.12 19.26 13.72
CA GLU A 185 -9.82 18.69 14.06
C GLU A 185 -8.66 19.38 13.30
N LEU A 186 -8.98 20.39 12.48
CA LEU A 186 -7.99 21.04 11.63
C LEU A 186 -6.90 21.72 12.45
N GLY A 187 -5.65 21.37 12.15
CA GLY A 187 -4.46 21.97 12.69
C GLY A 187 -3.68 22.76 11.63
N ALA A 188 -2.60 23.42 12.04
CA ALA A 188 -1.72 24.16 11.13
C ALA A 188 -1.17 23.29 9.99
N GLU A 189 -0.94 22.01 10.26
CA GLU A 189 -0.42 21.04 9.28
C GLU A 189 -1.39 20.79 8.14
N ASP A 190 -2.71 20.77 8.39
CA ASP A 190 -3.72 20.59 7.36
C ASP A 190 -3.66 21.70 6.30
N PHE A 191 -3.39 22.94 6.73
CA PHE A 191 -3.22 24.07 5.82
C PHE A 191 -1.83 24.08 5.17
N ARG A 192 -0.79 23.72 5.92
CA ARG A 192 0.59 23.66 5.41
C ARG A 192 0.74 22.67 4.27
N TYR A 193 0.17 21.47 4.41
CA TYR A 193 0.30 20.39 3.43
C TYR A 193 -0.85 20.30 2.44
N ALA A 194 -1.93 21.11 2.57
CA ALA A 194 -3.07 21.07 1.64
C ALA A 194 -2.65 21.30 0.20
N PHE A 195 -1.62 22.13 -0.03
CA PHE A 195 -1.19 22.58 -1.36
C PHE A 195 0.32 22.36 -1.59
N SER A 196 0.96 21.55 -0.76
CA SER A 196 2.38 21.17 -0.88
C SER A 196 2.50 19.64 -0.87
N SER A 197 3.62 19.14 -1.37
CA SER A 197 3.93 17.71 -1.22
C SER A 197 4.18 17.40 0.25
N PRO A 198 3.46 16.45 0.85
CA PRO A 198 3.76 16.01 2.21
C PRO A 198 5.15 15.35 2.26
N PRO A 199 5.82 15.33 3.43
CA PRO A 199 7.05 14.56 3.58
C PRO A 199 6.76 13.06 3.31
N LEU A 200 7.75 12.36 2.78
CA LEU A 200 7.68 10.92 2.61
C LEU A 200 7.55 10.24 3.98
N VAL A 201 6.66 9.26 4.06
CA VAL A 201 6.46 8.46 5.28
C VAL A 201 7.22 7.13 5.22
N SER A 202 7.67 6.74 4.03
CA SER A 202 8.37 5.48 3.81
C SER A 202 9.70 5.65 3.08
N ASP A 203 10.52 4.61 3.09
CA ASP A 203 11.73 4.47 2.30
C ASP A 203 11.48 3.45 1.18
N CYS A 204 11.09 3.92 0.00
CA CYS A 204 10.63 3.07 -1.11
C CYS A 204 9.50 2.10 -0.69
N GLY A 205 8.54 2.57 0.11
CA GLY A 205 7.45 1.77 0.64
C GLY A 205 7.76 1.00 1.94
N TYR A 206 9.00 0.94 2.36
CA TYR A 206 9.40 0.37 3.65
C TYR A 206 9.08 1.34 4.79
N LEU A 207 8.35 0.88 5.80
CA LEU A 207 8.00 1.66 6.99
C LEU A 207 8.95 1.34 8.14
N MET A 208 9.87 2.25 8.42
CA MET A 208 10.89 2.07 9.45
C MET A 208 10.31 2.10 10.86
N GLN A 209 10.61 1.09 11.64
CA GLN A 209 10.33 0.98 13.08
C GLN A 209 11.65 0.80 13.84
N THR A 210 11.97 1.70 14.76
CA THR A 210 13.25 1.65 15.50
C THR A 210 13.10 1.17 16.95
N GLY A 211 11.86 1.06 17.43
CA GLY A 211 11.56 0.56 18.77
C GLY A 211 12.04 -0.86 18.99
N VAL A 212 12.27 -1.22 20.25
CA VAL A 212 12.59 -2.58 20.68
C VAL A 212 11.62 -2.97 21.78
N VAL A 213 10.76 -3.94 21.49
CA VAL A 213 9.88 -4.58 22.46
C VAL A 213 10.08 -6.09 22.35
N PRO A 214 10.80 -6.72 23.28
CA PRO A 214 11.11 -8.13 23.21
C PRO A 214 9.86 -9.02 23.18
N TYR A 215 9.97 -10.13 22.48
CA TYR A 215 8.94 -11.17 22.54
C TYR A 215 8.78 -11.71 23.96
N ASP A 216 7.53 -11.82 24.38
CA ASP A 216 7.15 -12.39 25.66
C ASP A 216 6.23 -13.59 25.42
N PRO A 217 6.73 -14.83 25.57
CA PRO A 217 5.94 -16.03 25.31
C PRO A 217 4.74 -16.20 26.27
N THR A 218 4.67 -15.39 27.33
CA THR A 218 3.52 -15.42 28.26
C THR A 218 2.35 -14.61 27.76
N LYS A 219 2.54 -13.80 26.73
CA LYS A 219 1.51 -12.97 26.08
C LYS A 219 1.05 -13.61 24.79
N ASP A 220 0.76 -14.90 24.81
CA ASP A 220 0.21 -15.57 23.63
C ASP A 220 -1.06 -14.84 23.16
N LEU A 221 -1.00 -14.46 21.90
CA LEU A 221 -2.05 -13.73 21.25
C LEU A 221 -3.11 -14.71 20.74
N ASP A 222 -4.33 -14.44 21.11
CA ASP A 222 -5.58 -15.09 20.72
C ASP A 222 -5.52 -16.62 20.41
N PRO A 223 -5.77 -17.46 21.42
CA PRO A 223 -5.83 -18.90 21.25
C PRO A 223 -7.16 -19.35 20.59
N SER A 224 -7.99 -18.45 20.09
CA SER A 224 -9.30 -18.82 19.51
C SER A 224 -9.12 -19.71 18.30
N PRO A 225 -9.61 -20.97 18.33
CA PRO A 225 -9.53 -21.85 17.19
C PRO A 225 -10.33 -21.27 16.01
N LEU A 226 -9.74 -21.25 14.82
CA LEU A 226 -10.53 -21.07 13.62
C LEU A 226 -11.49 -22.26 13.51
N VAL A 227 -12.74 -21.96 13.17
CA VAL A 227 -13.76 -22.99 12.91
C VAL A 227 -13.35 -23.84 11.69
N ASP A 228 -12.70 -23.20 10.73
CA ASP A 228 -12.17 -23.82 9.52
C ASP A 228 -10.78 -23.24 9.20
N PRO A 229 -9.68 -24.01 9.29
CA PRO A 229 -8.35 -23.54 8.98
C PRO A 229 -8.05 -23.45 7.47
N ARG A 230 -8.96 -23.93 6.61
CA ARG A 230 -8.77 -23.87 5.17
C ARG A 230 -8.75 -22.44 4.66
N LEU A 231 -7.93 -22.22 3.63
CA LEU A 231 -7.85 -20.92 2.99
C LEU A 231 -9.17 -20.56 2.29
N PRO A 232 -9.70 -19.36 2.50
CA PRO A 232 -10.95 -18.93 1.89
C PRO A 232 -10.90 -18.94 0.35
N ALA A 233 -11.94 -19.45 -0.29
CA ALA A 233 -12.02 -19.53 -1.74
C ALA A 233 -11.87 -18.16 -2.42
N THR A 234 -12.38 -17.09 -1.80
CA THR A 234 -12.20 -15.71 -2.29
C THR A 234 -10.74 -15.33 -2.38
N SER A 235 -9.95 -15.61 -1.33
CA SER A 235 -8.53 -15.28 -1.29
C SER A 235 -7.75 -16.08 -2.32
N MET A 236 -8.06 -17.38 -2.45
CA MET A 236 -7.41 -18.24 -3.43
C MET A 236 -7.73 -17.82 -4.87
N ALA A 237 -8.97 -17.40 -5.15
CA ALA A 237 -9.33 -16.88 -6.46
C ALA A 237 -8.56 -15.59 -6.83
N TYR A 238 -8.26 -14.72 -5.87
CA TYR A 238 -7.42 -13.54 -6.12
C TYR A 238 -5.93 -13.90 -6.25
N LEU A 239 -5.45 -14.91 -5.54
CA LEU A 239 -4.09 -15.43 -5.72
C LEU A 239 -3.93 -16.03 -7.13
N ASP A 240 -4.92 -16.80 -7.62
CA ASP A 240 -4.95 -17.30 -8.99
C ASP A 240 -4.88 -16.17 -10.02
N ARG A 241 -5.70 -15.13 -9.84
CA ARG A 241 -5.66 -13.95 -10.72
C ARG A 241 -4.31 -13.25 -10.70
N MET A 242 -3.66 -13.16 -9.53
CA MET A 242 -2.33 -12.58 -9.40
C MET A 242 -1.29 -13.41 -10.15
N ARG A 243 -1.34 -14.75 -10.00
CA ARG A 243 -0.49 -15.70 -10.72
C ARG A 243 -0.66 -15.58 -12.24
N GLU A 244 -1.91 -15.57 -12.70
CA GLU A 244 -2.24 -15.42 -14.12
C GLU A 244 -1.73 -14.09 -14.68
N LEU A 245 -1.97 -12.99 -13.98
CA LEU A 245 -1.51 -11.65 -14.37
C LEU A 245 0.03 -11.57 -14.48
N CYS A 246 0.75 -12.18 -13.53
CA CYS A 246 2.20 -12.27 -13.58
C CYS A 246 2.66 -13.12 -14.79
N ALA A 247 2.06 -14.29 -14.98
CA ALA A 247 2.39 -15.18 -16.08
C ALA A 247 2.16 -14.54 -17.46
N GLU A 248 1.05 -13.83 -17.66
CA GLU A 248 0.73 -13.09 -18.89
C GLU A 248 1.76 -12.00 -19.21
N ARG A 249 2.43 -11.46 -18.20
CA ARG A 249 3.45 -10.40 -18.33
C ARG A 249 4.88 -10.92 -18.30
N GLY A 250 5.08 -12.25 -18.16
CA GLY A 250 6.40 -12.86 -18.04
C GLY A 250 7.11 -12.49 -16.74
N ILE A 251 6.36 -12.20 -15.69
CA ILE A 251 6.83 -11.85 -14.35
C ILE A 251 6.84 -13.11 -13.51
N GLU A 252 7.90 -13.32 -12.75
CA GLU A 252 7.96 -14.40 -11.77
C GLU A 252 7.21 -14.00 -10.49
N LEU A 253 6.23 -14.81 -10.10
CA LEU A 253 5.55 -14.66 -8.81
C LEU A 253 6.21 -15.57 -7.78
N VAL A 254 6.69 -14.97 -6.70
CA VAL A 254 7.30 -15.64 -5.55
C VAL A 254 6.40 -15.42 -4.35
N LEU A 255 6.04 -16.49 -3.66
CA LEU A 255 5.30 -16.43 -2.41
C LEU A 255 6.27 -16.40 -1.22
N VAL A 256 5.97 -15.58 -0.22
CA VAL A 256 6.76 -15.49 0.99
C VAL A 256 5.86 -15.41 2.22
N LYS A 257 6.24 -16.06 3.31
CA LYS A 257 5.74 -15.78 4.65
C LYS A 257 6.87 -15.14 5.43
N ALA A 258 6.75 -13.87 5.73
CA ALA A 258 7.74 -13.13 6.51
C ALA A 258 7.92 -13.74 7.91
N PRO A 259 9.11 -13.65 8.51
CA PRO A 259 9.35 -14.22 9.82
C PRO A 259 8.58 -13.43 10.89
N THR A 260 7.95 -14.16 11.77
CA THR A 260 7.28 -13.64 12.96
C THR A 260 7.48 -14.66 14.08
N ASN A 261 7.52 -14.21 15.30
CA ASN A 261 7.52 -15.12 16.44
C ASN A 261 6.08 -15.50 16.88
N ALA A 262 5.12 -15.07 16.13
CA ALA A 262 3.73 -15.32 16.36
C ALA A 262 3.36 -16.76 15.99
N TRP A 263 3.73 -17.70 16.82
CA TRP A 263 3.04 -18.97 16.94
C TRP A 263 1.58 -18.78 17.40
N GLN A 264 1.04 -17.64 17.03
CA GLN A 264 -0.25 -17.10 17.41
C GLN A 264 -1.39 -17.87 16.77
N TYR A 265 -1.07 -18.56 15.70
CA TYR A 265 -2.06 -19.32 14.97
C TYR A 265 -1.82 -20.81 15.27
N HIS A 266 -2.58 -21.38 16.21
CA HIS A 266 -2.50 -22.83 16.47
C HIS A 266 -2.95 -23.69 15.25
N TRP A 267 -3.49 -23.06 14.20
CA TRP A 267 -3.82 -23.61 12.90
C TRP A 267 -2.75 -23.31 11.82
N TYR A 268 -1.60 -22.80 12.23
CA TYR A 268 -0.53 -22.39 11.33
C TYR A 268 -0.02 -23.53 10.46
N ASP A 269 0.12 -24.72 11.00
CA ASP A 269 0.65 -25.87 10.26
C ASP A 269 -0.28 -26.26 9.09
N GLU A 270 -1.60 -26.25 9.30
CA GLU A 270 -2.61 -26.55 8.28
C GLU A 270 -2.62 -25.46 7.20
N TRP A 271 -2.59 -24.19 7.60
CA TRP A 271 -2.54 -23.06 6.69
C TRP A 271 -1.25 -23.05 5.84
N ASP A 272 -0.08 -23.28 6.44
CA ASP A 272 1.19 -23.34 5.71
C ASP A 272 1.22 -24.53 4.75
N ALA A 273 0.64 -25.66 5.12
CA ALA A 273 0.53 -26.83 4.25
C ALA A 273 -0.30 -26.50 3.00
N GLU A 274 -1.45 -25.84 3.13
CA GLU A 274 -2.26 -25.44 1.98
C GLU A 274 -1.54 -24.47 1.04
N VAL A 275 -0.81 -23.49 1.59
CA VAL A 275 0.00 -22.56 0.79
C VAL A 275 1.11 -23.30 0.06
N ARG A 276 1.78 -24.24 0.74
CA ARG A 276 2.85 -25.05 0.18
C ARG A 276 2.35 -25.94 -0.96
N ASP A 277 1.22 -26.61 -0.74
CA ASP A 277 0.58 -27.47 -1.75
C ASP A 277 0.18 -26.64 -2.97
N TYR A 278 -0.49 -25.49 -2.77
CA TYR A 278 -0.84 -24.57 -3.85
C TYR A 278 0.40 -24.12 -4.65
N ALA A 279 1.47 -23.74 -3.96
CA ALA A 279 2.71 -23.31 -4.62
C ALA A 279 3.33 -24.45 -5.45
N ALA A 280 3.37 -25.67 -4.91
CA ALA A 280 3.89 -26.84 -5.60
C ALA A 280 3.04 -27.22 -6.83
N GLU A 281 1.72 -27.21 -6.71
CA GLU A 281 0.79 -27.50 -7.81
C GLU A 281 0.89 -26.48 -8.96
N ASN A 282 1.21 -25.22 -8.63
CA ASN A 282 1.30 -24.14 -9.62
C ASN A 282 2.75 -23.80 -10.04
N GLY A 283 3.74 -24.56 -9.56
CA GLY A 283 5.14 -24.34 -9.90
C GLY A 283 5.71 -23.00 -9.40
N LEU A 284 5.18 -22.49 -8.29
CA LEU A 284 5.63 -21.25 -7.66
C LEU A 284 6.69 -21.53 -6.60
N ALA A 285 7.65 -20.63 -6.46
CA ALA A 285 8.53 -20.63 -5.31
C ALA A 285 7.78 -20.13 -4.08
N TYR A 286 7.90 -20.84 -2.96
CA TYR A 286 7.36 -20.44 -1.67
C TYR A 286 8.44 -20.50 -0.60
N TYR A 287 8.67 -19.39 0.08
CA TYR A 287 9.62 -19.25 1.18
C TYR A 287 8.88 -18.95 2.48
N ASN A 288 8.71 -19.97 3.32
CA ASN A 288 8.29 -19.76 4.69
C ASN A 288 9.53 -19.42 5.53
N LEU A 289 9.62 -18.17 5.97
CA LEU A 289 10.80 -17.65 6.67
C LEU A 289 10.67 -17.72 8.20
N ILE A 290 9.54 -18.20 8.73
CA ILE A 290 9.38 -18.38 10.18
C ILE A 290 10.41 -19.37 10.73
N PRO A 291 10.57 -20.60 10.19
CA PRO A 291 11.57 -21.55 10.68
C PRO A 291 13.00 -21.10 10.36
N GLU A 292 13.19 -20.16 9.45
CA GLU A 292 14.51 -19.67 9.03
C GLU A 292 15.09 -18.57 9.95
N ALA A 293 14.40 -18.20 11.02
CA ALA A 293 14.82 -17.11 11.92
C ALA A 293 16.28 -17.20 12.35
N ASN A 294 16.76 -18.41 12.68
CA ASN A 294 18.17 -18.63 13.07
C ASN A 294 19.14 -18.44 11.89
N ALA A 295 18.76 -18.89 10.68
CA ALA A 295 19.57 -18.74 9.48
C ALA A 295 19.67 -17.26 9.04
N ILE A 296 18.59 -16.51 9.24
CA ILE A 296 18.53 -15.06 9.03
C ILE A 296 19.35 -14.31 10.09
N GLY A 297 19.57 -14.92 11.26
CA GLY A 297 20.24 -14.31 12.41
C GLY A 297 19.32 -13.38 13.19
N LEU A 298 18.01 -13.68 13.22
CA LEU A 298 17.05 -12.91 14.00
C LEU A 298 17.13 -13.25 15.48
N ASP A 299 17.07 -12.19 16.28
CA ASP A 299 16.93 -12.27 17.74
C ASP A 299 15.67 -11.48 18.15
N MET A 300 14.59 -12.19 18.46
CA MET A 300 13.32 -11.57 18.83
C MET A 300 13.34 -10.84 20.17
N SER A 301 14.49 -10.79 20.85
CA SER A 301 14.69 -9.90 22.00
C SER A 301 15.12 -8.49 21.59
N THR A 302 15.61 -8.30 20.36
CA THR A 302 16.15 -7.03 19.86
C THR A 302 15.62 -6.61 18.51
N ASP A 303 15.13 -7.54 17.70
CA ASP A 303 14.82 -7.35 16.28
C ASP A 303 13.31 -7.13 15.99
N THR A 304 12.54 -6.89 17.04
CA THR A 304 11.09 -6.64 16.97
C THR A 304 10.72 -5.39 17.77
N TYR A 305 9.66 -4.70 17.33
CA TYR A 305 9.20 -3.48 18.03
C TYR A 305 7.86 -3.67 18.74
N ASP A 306 7.19 -4.82 18.58
CA ASP A 306 5.86 -5.08 19.10
C ASP A 306 5.68 -6.49 19.71
N GLY A 307 6.76 -7.06 20.23
CA GLY A 307 6.70 -8.34 20.93
C GLY A 307 6.78 -9.55 20.01
N GLY A 308 7.42 -9.44 18.85
CA GLY A 308 7.68 -10.56 17.94
C GLY A 308 6.66 -10.70 16.81
N VAL A 309 5.72 -9.78 16.66
CA VAL A 309 4.75 -9.80 15.55
C VAL A 309 5.39 -9.26 14.27
N HIS A 310 6.07 -8.10 14.36
CA HIS A 310 6.75 -7.49 13.24
C HIS A 310 8.21 -7.18 13.57
N LEU A 311 9.02 -7.10 12.52
CA LEU A 311 10.43 -6.74 12.65
C LEU A 311 10.58 -5.23 12.82
N ASN A 312 11.57 -4.85 13.61
CA ASN A 312 12.09 -3.50 13.58
C ASN A 312 13.19 -3.36 12.51
N VAL A 313 13.78 -2.17 12.41
CA VAL A 313 14.82 -1.86 11.42
C VAL A 313 15.99 -2.86 11.44
N TYR A 314 16.39 -3.33 12.62
CA TYR A 314 17.52 -4.26 12.77
C TYR A 314 17.17 -5.65 12.23
N GLY A 315 16.00 -6.15 12.54
CA GLY A 315 15.49 -7.41 12.02
C GLY A 315 15.21 -7.34 10.50
N ALA A 316 14.60 -6.27 10.04
CA ALA A 316 14.29 -6.05 8.64
C ALA A 316 15.55 -5.98 7.75
N GLU A 317 16.63 -5.34 8.22
CA GLU A 317 17.90 -5.33 7.51
C GLU A 317 18.53 -6.73 7.41
N LYS A 318 18.50 -7.51 8.49
CA LYS A 318 18.98 -8.90 8.48
C LYS A 318 18.20 -9.77 7.49
N LEU A 319 16.86 -9.64 7.52
CA LEU A 319 16.00 -10.35 6.59
C LEU A 319 16.27 -9.93 5.14
N SER A 320 16.42 -8.62 4.88
CA SER A 320 16.68 -8.11 3.54
C SER A 320 17.99 -8.62 2.97
N ARG A 321 19.06 -8.72 3.77
CA ARG A 321 20.31 -9.33 3.36
C ARG A 321 20.14 -10.82 3.05
N TYR A 322 19.45 -11.56 3.90
CA TYR A 322 19.20 -12.98 3.68
C TYR A 322 18.37 -13.22 2.41
N PHE A 323 17.26 -12.50 2.25
CA PHE A 323 16.36 -12.70 1.13
C PHE A 323 16.91 -12.12 -0.19
N GLY A 324 17.72 -11.08 -0.11
CA GLY A 324 18.43 -10.52 -1.26
C GLY A 324 19.37 -11.52 -1.93
N ALA A 325 20.09 -12.33 -1.13
CA ALA A 325 20.88 -13.43 -1.66
C ALA A 325 20.02 -14.46 -2.41
N ILE A 326 18.85 -14.82 -1.85
CA ILE A 326 17.90 -15.73 -2.52
C ILE A 326 17.41 -15.15 -3.84
N LEU A 327 17.03 -13.87 -3.87
CA LEU A 327 16.58 -13.19 -5.08
C LEU A 327 17.66 -13.20 -6.17
N GLN A 328 18.90 -12.92 -5.81
CA GLN A 328 20.00 -12.91 -6.76
C GLN A 328 20.34 -14.32 -7.26
N GLU A 329 20.48 -15.30 -6.37
CA GLU A 329 20.94 -16.65 -6.70
C GLU A 329 19.87 -17.50 -7.40
N ARG A 330 18.59 -17.36 -7.01
CA ARG A 330 17.51 -18.25 -7.46
C ARG A 330 16.53 -17.61 -8.42
N HIS A 331 16.40 -16.26 -8.39
CA HIS A 331 15.44 -15.51 -9.21
C HIS A 331 16.10 -14.60 -10.23
N ASN A 332 17.44 -14.71 -10.39
CA ASN A 332 18.22 -14.00 -11.40
C ASN A 332 17.94 -12.49 -11.46
N THR A 333 17.75 -11.87 -10.29
CA THR A 333 17.61 -10.41 -10.22
C THR A 333 18.96 -9.75 -10.62
N PRO A 334 18.92 -8.69 -11.45
CA PRO A 334 20.15 -8.06 -11.90
C PRO A 334 20.82 -7.25 -10.80
N ASP A 335 22.15 -7.20 -10.84
CA ASP A 335 22.91 -6.23 -10.07
C ASP A 335 23.02 -4.92 -10.90
N ARG A 336 22.33 -3.87 -10.47
CA ARG A 336 22.29 -2.57 -11.15
C ARG A 336 23.42 -1.61 -10.71
N ARG A 337 24.27 -2.02 -9.78
CA ARG A 337 25.41 -1.21 -9.35
C ARG A 337 26.38 -1.03 -10.51
N GLY A 338 26.94 0.17 -10.64
CA GLY A 338 27.76 0.57 -11.78
C GLY A 338 26.98 1.15 -12.96
N GLU A 339 25.64 1.07 -12.96
CA GLU A 339 24.78 1.80 -13.89
C GLU A 339 24.54 3.21 -13.33
N SER A 340 25.16 4.24 -13.93
CA SER A 340 25.23 5.60 -13.35
C SER A 340 23.88 6.20 -12.95
N ALA A 341 22.81 5.90 -13.68
CA ALA A 341 21.47 6.40 -13.38
C ALA A 341 20.92 5.80 -12.07
N PHE A 342 21.12 4.49 -11.89
CA PHE A 342 20.70 3.79 -10.67
C PHE A 342 21.59 4.16 -9.49
N ASP A 343 22.91 4.24 -9.69
CA ASP A 343 23.84 4.60 -8.61
C ASP A 343 23.49 5.96 -8.00
N VAL A 344 23.28 6.98 -8.84
CA VAL A 344 22.95 8.34 -8.34
C VAL A 344 21.62 8.34 -7.57
N LEU A 345 20.59 7.70 -8.12
CA LEU A 345 19.27 7.62 -7.50
C LEU A 345 19.32 6.89 -6.16
N TRP A 346 19.89 5.68 -6.18
CA TRP A 346 19.89 4.82 -5.00
C TRP A 346 20.85 5.28 -3.91
N GLN A 347 21.98 5.90 -4.28
CA GLN A 347 22.84 6.54 -3.28
C GLN A 347 22.10 7.61 -2.50
N GLY A 348 21.30 8.44 -3.17
CA GLY A 348 20.47 9.44 -2.50
C GLY A 348 19.40 8.82 -1.57
N ARG A 349 18.81 7.70 -1.97
CA ARG A 349 17.83 6.95 -1.15
C ARG A 349 18.49 6.32 0.07
N ILE A 350 19.66 5.71 -0.09
CA ILE A 350 20.45 5.12 1.01
C ILE A 350 20.83 6.21 2.03
N GLU A 351 21.34 7.34 1.57
CA GLU A 351 21.68 8.44 2.48
C GLU A 351 20.46 8.99 3.23
N ALA A 352 19.30 9.05 2.57
CA ALA A 352 18.05 9.47 3.23
C ALA A 352 17.60 8.46 4.29
N TYR A 353 17.67 7.17 3.97
CA TYR A 353 17.37 6.06 4.87
C TYR A 353 18.27 6.09 6.11
N GLU A 354 19.58 6.21 5.94
CA GLU A 354 20.54 6.25 7.03
C GLU A 354 20.33 7.48 7.93
N ARG A 355 20.06 8.65 7.34
CA ARG A 355 19.71 9.86 8.13
C ARG A 355 18.45 9.63 8.96
N ARG A 356 17.43 9.02 8.38
CA ARG A 356 16.17 8.71 9.09
C ARG A 356 16.43 7.74 10.24
N LYS A 357 17.17 6.67 10.01
CA LYS A 357 17.55 5.67 11.03
C LYS A 357 18.29 6.29 12.21
N GLN A 358 19.13 7.30 11.97
CA GLN A 358 19.87 8.00 13.03
C GLN A 358 18.99 8.97 13.85
N THR A 359 17.86 9.42 13.31
CA THR A 359 17.00 10.44 13.94
C THR A 359 15.70 9.87 14.50
N ALA A 360 15.37 8.63 14.22
CA ALA A 360 14.21 7.91 14.71
C ALA A 360 14.49 7.19 16.04
#